data_f9c097475d162cfe7b0a994891710a60
#
_entry.id   f9c097475d162cfe7b0a994891710a60
#
_cell.length_a   1.000
_cell.length_b   1.000
_cell.length_c   1.000
_cell.angle_alpha   90.00
_cell.angle_beta   90.00
_cell.angle_gamma   90.00
#
_symmetry.space_group_name_H-M   'P 1'
#
loop_
_entity.id
_entity.type
_entity.pdbx_description
1 polymer ?
#
loop_
_entity_poly.entity_id
_entity_poly.type
_entity_poly.pdbx_seq_one_letter_code
_entity_poly.pdbx_strand_id
1 'polypeptide(L)'
;MLKVIENCCDKSYLDMLKYAAQESNGWNLTYPLGYSFEDKHLKLTLIENEPVNELIAGMAMGLLIQIYNSKTESGVPASDFFYPEVLYCGISVKDKNRLDNPHTDHENDTGIIKILGLLNSNWNKKDGGAFIHGDETVHLKPTNFVIFDPRIIHHADKITTHEKRLGIDFTVKRKNNV
;
A
#
# COMPACT_ATOMS: atom_id res chain seq x y z
N MET A 1 -9.75 11.64 4.75
CA MET A 1 -10.22 10.33 5.32
C MET A 1 -9.01 9.44 5.48
N LEU A 2 -8.80 8.93 6.69
CA LEU A 2 -7.87 7.84 6.99
C LEU A 2 -8.61 6.79 7.83
N LYS A 3 -8.51 5.52 7.47
CA LYS A 3 -9.11 4.40 8.22
C LYS A 3 -8.11 3.25 8.32
N VAL A 4 -7.99 2.66 9.50
CA VAL A 4 -7.17 1.47 9.73
C VAL A 4 -8.07 0.24 9.72
N ILE A 5 -7.64 -0.80 9.01
CA ILE A 5 -8.25 -2.13 9.01
C ILE A 5 -7.24 -3.05 9.66
N GLU A 6 -7.64 -3.71 10.74
CA GLU A 6 -6.75 -4.60 11.48
C GLU A 6 -7.01 -6.07 11.17
N ASN A 7 -5.93 -6.84 11.15
CA ASN A 7 -5.97 -8.31 11.05
C ASN A 7 -6.86 -8.81 9.89
N CYS A 8 -6.76 -8.14 8.73
CA CYS A 8 -7.63 -8.45 7.58
C CYS A 8 -7.18 -9.67 6.77
N CYS A 9 -6.00 -10.22 7.05
CA CYS A 9 -5.49 -11.41 6.36
C CYS A 9 -4.51 -12.19 7.24
N ASP A 10 -4.22 -13.43 6.87
CA ASP A 10 -3.22 -14.24 7.56
C ASP A 10 -1.79 -13.83 7.16
N LYS A 11 -0.87 -13.92 8.10
CA LYS A 11 0.57 -13.69 7.84
C LYS A 11 1.13 -14.61 6.77
N SER A 12 0.70 -15.88 6.76
CA SER A 12 1.11 -16.85 5.74
C SER A 12 0.72 -16.41 4.33
N TYR A 13 -0.42 -15.73 4.17
CA TYR A 13 -0.82 -15.18 2.89
C TYR A 13 0.12 -14.04 2.44
N LEU A 14 0.49 -13.14 3.37
CA LEU A 14 1.46 -12.09 3.08
C LEU A 14 2.83 -12.65 2.72
N ASP A 15 3.30 -13.67 3.44
CA ASP A 15 4.59 -14.33 3.16
C ASP A 15 4.57 -15.02 1.79
N MET A 16 3.48 -15.67 1.41
CA MET A 16 3.31 -16.28 0.10
C MET A 16 3.32 -15.23 -1.03
N LEU A 17 2.58 -14.14 -0.86
CA LEU A 17 2.56 -13.03 -1.83
C LEU A 17 3.93 -12.36 -1.94
N LYS A 18 4.60 -12.12 -0.81
CA LYS A 18 5.96 -11.60 -0.76
C LYS A 18 6.94 -12.50 -1.51
N TYR A 19 6.90 -13.80 -1.26
CA TYR A 19 7.76 -14.77 -1.95
C TYR A 19 7.52 -14.75 -3.46
N ALA A 20 6.27 -14.84 -3.90
CA ALA A 20 5.94 -14.78 -5.32
C ALA A 20 6.41 -13.47 -5.98
N ALA A 21 6.28 -12.35 -5.27
CA ALA A 21 6.79 -11.06 -5.76
C ALA A 21 8.32 -11.04 -5.88
N GLN A 22 9.04 -11.60 -4.90
CA GLN A 22 10.52 -11.65 -4.90
C GLN A 22 11.07 -12.50 -6.04
N GLU A 23 10.38 -13.58 -6.41
CA GLU A 23 10.76 -14.46 -7.53
C GLU A 23 10.38 -13.87 -8.90
N SER A 24 9.67 -12.75 -8.95
CA SER A 24 9.27 -12.09 -10.20
C SER A 24 10.43 -11.38 -10.88
N ASN A 25 10.51 -11.49 -12.20
CA ASN A 25 11.45 -10.73 -13.03
C ASN A 25 10.91 -9.33 -13.44
N GLY A 26 9.69 -8.97 -13.02
CA GLY A 26 9.01 -7.73 -13.40
C GLY A 26 9.41 -6.48 -12.59
N TRP A 27 10.45 -6.56 -11.77
CA TRP A 27 10.92 -5.43 -10.97
C TRP A 27 11.59 -4.37 -11.83
N ASN A 28 11.14 -3.13 -11.70
CA ASN A 28 11.69 -1.97 -12.39
C ASN A 28 12.18 -0.93 -11.38
N LEU A 29 13.26 -0.24 -11.76
CA LEU A 29 13.67 0.98 -11.08
C LEU A 29 12.76 2.11 -11.56
N THR A 30 12.03 2.72 -10.64
CA THR A 30 11.15 3.84 -10.93
C THR A 30 11.63 5.10 -10.22
N TYR A 31 11.30 6.23 -10.81
CA TYR A 31 11.48 7.56 -10.21
C TYR A 31 10.11 8.13 -9.97
N PRO A 32 9.75 8.52 -8.74
CA PRO A 32 8.59 9.35 -8.52
C PRO A 32 8.73 10.66 -9.30
N LEU A 33 7.66 11.18 -9.87
CA LEU A 33 7.66 12.47 -10.53
C LEU A 33 8.15 13.57 -9.58
N GLY A 34 9.12 14.37 -10.03
CA GLY A 34 9.68 15.46 -9.23
C GLY A 34 10.82 15.08 -8.28
N TYR A 35 11.28 13.84 -8.31
CA TYR A 35 12.38 13.35 -7.47
C TYR A 35 13.70 13.26 -8.23
N SER A 36 14.81 13.34 -7.49
CA SER A 36 16.14 13.19 -8.03
C SER A 36 16.48 11.73 -8.37
N PHE A 37 17.57 11.54 -9.11
CA PHE A 37 18.09 10.21 -9.44
C PHE A 37 18.39 9.33 -8.20
N GLU A 38 18.62 9.95 -7.05
CA GLU A 38 18.92 9.28 -5.78
C GLU A 38 17.67 8.67 -5.12
N ASP A 39 16.47 9.10 -5.54
CA ASP A 39 15.20 8.63 -4.99
C ASP A 39 14.64 7.37 -5.69
N LYS A 40 15.47 6.67 -6.44
CA LYS A 40 15.10 5.41 -7.10
C LYS A 40 14.61 4.38 -6.10
N HIS A 41 13.53 3.71 -6.46
CA HIS A 41 13.09 2.52 -5.75
C HIS A 41 12.69 1.41 -6.71
N LEU A 42 12.83 0.18 -6.24
CA LEU A 42 12.33 -0.98 -6.93
C LEU A 42 10.81 -1.03 -6.80
N LYS A 43 10.15 -1.18 -7.92
CA LYS A 43 8.69 -1.31 -8.01
C LYS A 43 8.33 -2.50 -8.90
N LEU A 44 7.38 -3.28 -8.43
CA LEU A 44 6.73 -4.34 -9.20
C LEU A 44 5.28 -3.91 -9.43
N THR A 45 4.95 -3.54 -10.67
CA THR A 45 3.57 -3.26 -11.07
C THR A 45 2.84 -4.58 -11.30
N LEU A 46 1.70 -4.76 -10.65
CA LEU A 46 0.86 -5.94 -10.76
C LEU A 46 -0.36 -5.69 -11.62
N ILE A 47 -0.97 -4.52 -11.47
CA ILE A 47 -2.16 -4.09 -12.20
C ILE A 47 -1.96 -2.62 -12.60
N GLU A 48 -2.23 -2.29 -13.85
CA GLU A 48 -2.30 -0.93 -14.37
C GLU A 48 -3.43 -0.89 -15.40
N ASN A 49 -4.65 -0.66 -14.92
CA ASN A 49 -5.94 -0.88 -15.57
C ASN A 49 -6.21 -2.35 -15.95
N GLU A 50 -5.18 -3.10 -16.31
CA GLU A 50 -5.20 -4.54 -16.63
C GLU A 50 -4.10 -5.27 -15.86
N PRO A 51 -4.21 -6.59 -15.63
CA PRO A 51 -3.15 -7.37 -15.00
C PRO A 51 -1.87 -7.35 -15.86
N VAL A 52 -0.76 -6.94 -15.25
CA VAL A 52 0.59 -6.96 -15.86
C VAL A 52 1.31 -8.26 -15.53
N ASN A 53 1.07 -8.82 -14.34
CA ASN A 53 1.56 -10.11 -13.90
C ASN A 53 0.38 -10.91 -13.36
N GLU A 54 -0.22 -11.76 -14.20
CA GLU A 54 -1.50 -12.42 -13.90
C GLU A 54 -1.51 -13.23 -12.61
N LEU A 55 -0.47 -13.99 -12.32
CA LEU A 55 -0.41 -14.82 -11.12
C LEU A 55 -0.38 -13.94 -9.85
N ILE A 56 0.57 -13.01 -9.77
CA ILE A 56 0.76 -12.17 -8.58
C ILE A 56 -0.39 -11.16 -8.46
N ALA A 57 -0.91 -10.66 -9.59
CA ALA A 57 -2.10 -9.81 -9.60
C ALA A 57 -3.31 -10.56 -9.04
N GLY A 58 -3.52 -11.83 -9.40
CA GLY A 58 -4.57 -12.67 -8.81
C GLY A 58 -4.44 -12.83 -7.30
N MET A 59 -3.21 -13.04 -6.81
CA MET A 59 -2.95 -13.08 -5.36
C MET A 59 -3.22 -11.73 -4.70
N ALA A 60 -2.79 -10.62 -5.30
CA ALA A 60 -3.07 -9.29 -4.78
C ALA A 60 -4.57 -8.99 -4.75
N MET A 61 -5.34 -9.41 -5.75
CA MET A 61 -6.80 -9.31 -5.75
C MET A 61 -7.43 -10.14 -4.63
N GLY A 62 -6.92 -11.34 -4.36
CA GLY A 62 -7.34 -12.16 -3.22
C GLY A 62 -7.13 -11.43 -1.88
N LEU A 63 -6.01 -10.72 -1.73
CA LEU A 63 -5.74 -9.86 -0.58
C LEU A 63 -6.74 -8.69 -0.50
N LEU A 64 -6.99 -8.01 -1.61
CA LEU A 64 -7.95 -6.91 -1.65
C LEU A 64 -9.37 -7.35 -1.24
N ILE A 65 -9.80 -8.54 -1.65
CA ILE A 65 -11.10 -9.11 -1.26
C ILE A 65 -11.16 -9.39 0.26
N GLN A 66 -10.08 -9.87 0.84
CA GLN A 66 -10.00 -10.05 2.30
C GLN A 66 -10.13 -8.70 3.02
N ILE A 67 -9.40 -7.66 2.55
CA ILE A 67 -9.50 -6.30 3.09
C ILE A 67 -10.95 -5.77 2.94
N TYR A 68 -11.55 -5.92 1.77
CA TYR A 68 -12.93 -5.48 1.48
C TYR A 68 -13.96 -6.10 2.42
N ASN A 69 -13.79 -7.38 2.79
CA ASN A 69 -14.70 -8.11 3.68
C ASN A 69 -14.39 -7.89 5.17
N SER A 70 -13.37 -7.12 5.49
CA SER A 70 -12.96 -6.83 6.87
C SER A 70 -13.64 -5.57 7.41
N LYS A 71 -13.37 -5.25 8.68
CA LYS A 71 -13.87 -4.04 9.35
C LYS A 71 -12.71 -3.15 9.77
N THR A 72 -12.97 -1.85 9.81
CA THR A 72 -12.06 -0.87 10.42
C THR A 72 -12.00 -1.06 11.93
N GLU A 73 -11.01 -0.44 12.60
CA GLU A 73 -10.90 -0.38 14.06
C GLU A 73 -12.21 0.09 14.73
N SER A 74 -12.96 0.98 14.07
CA SER A 74 -14.25 1.47 14.56
C SER A 74 -15.42 0.53 14.26
N GLY A 75 -15.18 -0.65 13.70
CA GLY A 75 -16.20 -1.66 13.40
C GLY A 75 -17.00 -1.42 12.11
N VAL A 76 -16.70 -0.35 11.37
CA VAL A 76 -17.36 -0.05 10.08
C VAL A 76 -16.83 -1.00 9.01
N PRO A 77 -17.68 -1.63 8.17
CA PRO A 77 -17.22 -2.47 7.07
C PRO A 77 -16.31 -1.70 6.11
N ALA A 78 -15.20 -2.31 5.70
CA ALA A 78 -14.31 -1.70 4.70
C ALA A 78 -15.01 -1.50 3.36
N SER A 79 -15.94 -2.37 3.02
CA SER A 79 -16.81 -2.28 1.84
C SER A 79 -17.66 -1.00 1.76
N ASP A 80 -17.78 -0.24 2.86
CA ASP A 80 -18.49 1.03 2.84
C ASP A 80 -17.67 2.18 2.23
N PHE A 81 -16.34 2.00 2.11
CA PHE A 81 -15.44 3.06 1.66
C PHE A 81 -15.06 2.96 0.18
N PHE A 82 -15.06 1.77 -0.43
CA PHE A 82 -14.57 1.59 -1.79
C PHE A 82 -15.26 0.43 -2.53
N TYR A 83 -15.14 0.45 -3.85
CA TYR A 83 -15.45 -0.69 -4.71
C TYR A 83 -14.18 -1.48 -4.98
N PRO A 84 -14.22 -2.82 -5.09
CA PRO A 84 -13.05 -3.64 -5.40
C PRO A 84 -12.67 -3.56 -6.91
N GLU A 85 -12.87 -2.40 -7.51
CA GLU A 85 -12.42 -2.07 -8.87
C GLU A 85 -11.05 -1.42 -8.77
N VAL A 86 -10.02 -2.15 -9.25
CA VAL A 86 -8.62 -1.76 -9.13
C VAL A 86 -8.18 -1.02 -10.38
N LEU A 87 -7.72 0.21 -10.21
CA LEU A 87 -7.09 1.00 -11.27
C LEU A 87 -5.59 0.74 -11.32
N TYR A 88 -4.99 0.51 -10.16
CA TYR A 88 -3.58 0.25 -10.02
C TYR A 88 -3.32 -0.65 -8.80
N CYS A 89 -2.34 -1.55 -8.92
CA CYS A 89 -1.74 -2.26 -7.80
C CYS A 89 -0.24 -2.42 -8.03
N GLY A 90 0.56 -2.13 -7.00
CA GLY A 90 2.01 -2.31 -7.05
C GLY A 90 2.63 -2.66 -5.72
N ILE A 91 3.83 -3.25 -5.78
CA ILE A 91 4.69 -3.51 -4.64
C ILE A 91 5.93 -2.64 -4.77
N SER A 92 6.28 -1.90 -3.72
CA SER A 92 7.47 -1.06 -3.66
C SER A 92 8.42 -1.55 -2.58
N VAL A 93 9.72 -1.45 -2.87
CA VAL A 93 10.79 -1.76 -1.91
C VAL A 93 11.44 -0.45 -1.47
N LYS A 94 11.47 -0.21 -0.17
CA LYS A 94 12.12 0.95 0.44
C LYS A 94 13.12 0.50 1.50
N ASP A 95 14.21 1.23 1.63
CA ASP A 95 15.23 1.01 2.66
C ASP A 95 15.45 2.28 3.51
N LYS A 96 16.37 2.20 4.47
CA LYS A 96 16.68 3.30 5.39
C LYS A 96 17.29 4.55 4.74
N ASN A 97 17.78 4.42 3.51
CA ASN A 97 18.42 5.53 2.80
C ASN A 97 17.41 6.36 2.02
N ARG A 98 16.19 5.82 1.86
CA ARG A 98 15.14 6.51 1.15
C ARG A 98 14.37 7.46 2.06
N LEU A 99 14.25 8.69 1.63
CA LEU A 99 13.32 9.68 2.17
C LEU A 99 12.09 9.74 1.27
N ASP A 100 10.91 9.60 1.86
CA ASP A 100 9.65 9.90 1.17
C ASP A 100 9.30 11.36 1.45
N ASN A 101 9.34 12.21 0.43
CA ASN A 101 8.89 13.58 0.60
C ASN A 101 7.36 13.63 0.72
N PRO A 102 6.82 14.56 1.53
CA PRO A 102 5.38 14.81 1.57
C PRO A 102 4.84 15.13 0.18
N HIS A 103 3.80 14.42 -0.26
CA HIS A 103 3.18 14.58 -1.59
C HIS A 103 1.68 14.26 -1.52
N THR A 104 0.99 14.59 -2.57
CA THR A 104 -0.37 14.15 -2.86
C THR A 104 -0.34 13.29 -4.12
N ASP A 105 -1.29 12.37 -4.22
CA ASP A 105 -1.55 11.61 -5.44
C ASP A 105 -2.95 11.98 -5.95
N HIS A 106 -3.14 12.01 -7.29
CA HIS A 106 -4.47 12.19 -7.90
C HIS A 106 -5.24 13.43 -7.40
N GLU A 107 -4.59 14.58 -7.28
CA GLU A 107 -5.12 15.81 -6.66
C GLU A 107 -6.52 16.22 -7.16
N ASN A 108 -6.82 15.97 -8.44
CA ASN A 108 -8.06 16.38 -9.09
C ASN A 108 -9.13 15.27 -9.16
N ASP A 109 -8.82 14.03 -8.70
CA ASP A 109 -9.75 12.92 -8.80
C ASP A 109 -10.39 12.61 -7.45
N THR A 110 -11.68 12.93 -7.32
CA THR A 110 -12.48 12.62 -6.12
C THR A 110 -13.02 11.19 -6.11
N GLY A 111 -12.92 10.48 -7.24
CA GLY A 111 -13.50 9.15 -7.45
C GLY A 111 -12.62 8.00 -6.97
N ILE A 112 -11.43 8.28 -6.44
CA ILE A 112 -10.48 7.26 -6.04
C ILE A 112 -10.07 7.37 -4.57
N ILE A 113 -9.61 6.24 -4.04
CA ILE A 113 -8.89 6.13 -2.77
C ILE A 113 -7.71 5.19 -2.91
N LYS A 114 -6.79 5.23 -1.96
CA LYS A 114 -5.68 4.27 -1.87
C LYS A 114 -5.79 3.38 -0.65
N ILE A 115 -5.27 2.17 -0.81
CA ILE A 115 -5.14 1.19 0.25
C ILE A 115 -3.68 0.79 0.32
N LEU A 116 -3.07 0.92 1.50
CA LEU A 116 -1.64 0.65 1.71
C LEU A 116 -1.45 -0.31 2.86
N GLY A 117 -0.55 -1.27 2.69
CA GLY A 117 -0.12 -2.19 3.74
C GLY A 117 1.29 -2.71 3.54
N LEU A 118 1.72 -3.61 4.42
CA LEU A 118 3.05 -4.22 4.39
C LEU A 118 2.99 -5.71 4.05
N LEU A 119 3.94 -6.16 3.25
CA LEU A 119 4.20 -7.58 3.01
C LEU A 119 5.24 -8.16 4.00
N ASN A 120 5.86 -7.32 4.84
CA ASN A 120 6.76 -7.77 5.89
C ASN A 120 5.93 -8.34 7.05
N SER A 121 5.96 -9.64 7.28
CA SER A 121 5.20 -10.32 8.34
C SER A 121 5.76 -10.11 9.76
N ASN A 122 6.95 -9.50 9.88
CA ASN A 122 7.66 -9.24 11.14
C ASN A 122 7.96 -7.74 11.41
N TRP A 123 7.38 -6.82 10.61
CA TRP A 123 7.59 -5.39 10.78
C TRP A 123 6.91 -4.86 12.04
N ASN A 124 7.58 -3.97 12.76
CA ASN A 124 7.04 -3.39 13.99
C ASN A 124 7.43 -1.90 14.14
N LYS A 125 6.88 -1.22 15.14
CA LYS A 125 7.06 0.23 15.34
C LYS A 125 8.52 0.69 15.40
N LYS A 126 9.41 -0.12 15.99
CA LYS A 126 10.84 0.24 16.11
C LYS A 126 11.58 0.23 14.77
N ASP A 127 11.04 -0.42 13.75
CA ASP A 127 11.64 -0.48 12.42
C ASP A 127 11.41 0.81 11.61
N GLY A 128 10.57 1.72 12.15
CA GLY A 128 10.24 3.00 11.52
C GLY A 128 9.27 2.87 10.35
N GLY A 129 9.27 3.85 9.46
CA GLY A 129 8.43 3.84 8.27
C GLY A 129 6.94 4.02 8.58
N ALA A 130 6.59 4.76 9.62
CA ALA A 130 5.20 5.12 9.90
C ALA A 130 4.58 5.82 8.68
N PHE A 131 3.30 5.60 8.45
CA PHE A 131 2.54 6.31 7.44
C PHE A 131 1.96 7.59 8.05
N ILE A 132 2.24 8.72 7.43
CA ILE A 132 1.78 10.05 7.84
C ILE A 132 0.79 10.53 6.78
N HIS A 133 -0.38 11.03 7.21
CA HIS A 133 -1.45 11.49 6.34
C HIS A 133 -2.11 12.72 6.99
N GLY A 134 -1.80 13.91 6.49
CA GLY A 134 -2.10 15.16 7.19
C GLY A 134 -1.44 15.17 8.57
N ASP A 135 -2.23 15.37 9.61
CA ASP A 135 -1.78 15.37 11.00
C ASP A 135 -1.84 13.98 11.67
N GLU A 136 -2.29 12.97 10.96
CA GLU A 136 -2.45 11.61 11.49
C GLU A 136 -1.22 10.76 11.21
N THR A 137 -0.77 9.97 12.19
CA THR A 137 0.36 9.03 12.06
C THR A 137 -0.08 7.62 12.39
N VAL A 138 0.15 6.69 11.45
CA VAL A 138 -0.16 5.26 11.62
C VAL A 138 1.11 4.42 11.53
N HIS A 139 1.40 3.65 12.57
CA HIS A 139 2.43 2.62 12.52
C HIS A 139 1.84 1.36 11.89
N LEU A 140 2.14 1.14 10.62
CA LEU A 140 1.68 -0.05 9.92
C LEU A 140 2.25 -1.31 10.59
N LYS A 141 1.36 -2.25 10.89
CA LYS A 141 1.67 -3.59 11.39
C LYS A 141 1.41 -4.61 10.29
N PRO A 142 2.05 -5.78 10.34
CA PRO A 142 1.67 -6.89 9.48
C PRO A 142 0.17 -7.18 9.59
N THR A 143 -0.46 -7.53 8.48
CA THR A 143 -1.91 -7.81 8.35
C THR A 143 -2.84 -6.61 8.55
N ASN A 144 -2.30 -5.42 8.89
CA ASN A 144 -3.08 -4.18 8.95
C ASN A 144 -2.91 -3.37 7.66
N PHE A 145 -3.99 -2.76 7.22
CA PHE A 145 -3.99 -1.89 6.05
C PHE A 145 -4.63 -0.55 6.39
N VAL A 146 -4.23 0.49 5.67
CA VAL A 146 -4.87 1.80 5.75
C VAL A 146 -5.61 2.10 4.47
N ILE A 147 -6.82 2.64 4.59
CA ILE A 147 -7.60 3.24 3.50
C ILE A 147 -7.50 4.74 3.67
N PHE A 148 -7.11 5.46 2.63
CA PHE A 148 -6.93 6.91 2.73
C PHE A 148 -7.28 7.66 1.46
N ASP A 149 -7.56 8.96 1.63
CA ASP A 149 -7.77 9.90 0.52
C ASP A 149 -6.41 10.37 -0.01
N PRO A 150 -6.03 10.03 -1.24
CA PRO A 150 -4.70 10.35 -1.78
C PRO A 150 -4.49 11.85 -2.08
N ARG A 151 -5.55 12.66 -2.02
CA ARG A 151 -5.47 14.11 -2.22
C ARG A 151 -4.97 14.87 -0.99
N ILE A 152 -4.91 14.21 0.17
CA ILE A 152 -4.33 14.76 1.38
C ILE A 152 -2.85 14.44 1.39
N ILE A 153 -2.02 15.43 1.77
CA ILE A 153 -0.56 15.28 1.85
C ILE A 153 -0.23 14.07 2.72
N HIS A 154 0.60 13.19 2.17
CA HIS A 154 1.01 11.97 2.86
C HIS A 154 2.44 11.57 2.48
N HIS A 155 3.05 10.76 3.32
CA HIS A 155 4.38 10.18 3.09
C HIS A 155 4.66 9.05 4.10
N ALA A 156 5.73 8.31 3.90
CA ALA A 156 6.26 7.42 4.91
C ALA A 156 7.41 8.09 5.67
N ASP A 157 7.42 7.96 6.98
CA ASP A 157 8.53 8.38 7.83
C ASP A 157 9.77 7.50 7.57
N LYS A 158 10.91 7.92 8.11
CA LYS A 158 12.19 7.25 7.96
C LYS A 158 12.15 5.81 8.48
N ILE A 159 12.73 4.91 7.70
CA ILE A 159 13.01 3.53 8.12
C ILE A 159 14.29 3.53 8.96
N THR A 160 14.26 2.87 10.12
CA THR A 160 15.37 2.85 11.10
C THR A 160 16.14 1.53 11.10
N THR A 161 15.56 0.47 10.57
CA THR A 161 16.19 -0.85 10.44
C THR A 161 16.99 -0.99 9.14
N HIS A 162 17.86 -2.00 9.08
CA HIS A 162 18.53 -2.41 7.86
C HIS A 162 17.68 -3.30 6.95
N GLU A 163 16.53 -3.78 7.44
CA GLU A 163 15.61 -4.56 6.64
C GLU A 163 14.92 -3.68 5.59
N LYS A 164 14.65 -4.26 4.44
CA LYS A 164 13.88 -3.60 3.39
C LYS A 164 12.40 -3.69 3.70
N ARG A 165 11.71 -2.58 3.63
CA ARG A 165 10.27 -2.49 3.73
C ARG A 165 9.63 -2.78 2.38
N LEU A 166 8.79 -3.81 2.31
CA LEU A 166 7.97 -4.09 1.15
C LEU A 166 6.55 -3.59 1.43
N GLY A 167 6.16 -2.54 0.71
CA GLY A 167 4.80 -2.01 0.75
C GLY A 167 4.01 -2.48 -0.45
N ILE A 168 2.75 -2.83 -0.25
CA ILE A 168 1.78 -3.03 -1.32
C ILE A 168 0.74 -1.92 -1.28
N ASP A 169 0.46 -1.32 -2.42
CA ASP A 169 -0.56 -0.30 -2.55
C ASP A 169 -1.54 -0.61 -3.69
N PHE A 170 -2.79 -0.28 -3.43
CA PHE A 170 -3.88 -0.32 -4.40
C PHE A 170 -4.44 1.08 -4.59
N THR A 171 -4.71 1.44 -5.83
CA THR A 171 -5.59 2.55 -6.20
C THR A 171 -6.91 1.96 -6.66
N VAL A 172 -7.97 2.28 -5.96
CA VAL A 172 -9.29 1.68 -6.18
C VAL A 172 -10.37 2.74 -6.31
N LYS A 173 -11.51 2.36 -6.89
CA LYS A 173 -12.64 3.24 -7.06
C LYS A 173 -13.35 3.47 -5.73
N ARG A 174 -13.56 4.73 -5.40
CA ARG A 174 -14.29 5.16 -4.20
C ARG A 174 -15.78 4.81 -4.34
N LYS A 175 -16.39 4.41 -3.24
CA LYS A 175 -17.86 4.30 -3.18
C LYS A 175 -18.47 5.69 -3.09
N ASN A 176 -19.40 6.01 -3.97
CA ASN A 176 -20.11 7.29 -3.91
C ASN A 176 -21.00 7.28 -2.67
N ASN A 177 -20.92 8.28 -1.80
CA ASN A 177 -21.70 8.49 -0.57
C ASN A 177 -21.00 8.18 0.77
N VAL A 178 -19.70 8.24 0.84
CA VAL A 178 -19.03 8.28 2.15
C VAL A 178 -18.21 9.55 2.27
#